data_6820f1447d87ec5ea3ec284f6c913a66
#
_entry.id   6820f1447d87ec5ea3ec284f6c913a66
#
_cell.length_a   1.000
_cell.length_b   1.000
_cell.length_c   1.000
_cell.angle_alpha   90.00
_cell.angle_beta   90.00
_cell.angle_gamma   90.00
#
_symmetry.space_group_name_H-M   'P 1'
#
loop_
_entity.id
_entity.type
_entity.pdbx_description
1 polymer ?
#
loop_
_entity_poly.entity_id
_entity_poly.type
_entity_poly.pdbx_seq_one_letter_code
_entity_poly.pdbx_strand_id
1 'polypeptide(L)'
;MRITLLNNRDLASNVALNLLLPQLAERHQLSAFYSDQVGTQPDDPSLAMLFFFEHTLLDQLLFPPIDNLPQRGNRLTFRGLSAFLTAPMQRLNDPTSPSGIASLKSANPDLIVSIRYGRILNQSAIDIPHLGVLNLHSGKLPQYRGVMVTFRALLAGDAELFSTLHWIDDETIDTGRIISIQGVPTDPNGCYLSNTLRLYPSGCRALLEAINTLHAQESPVAVTPDSPGHYFTFPDRDALARFYRAGHRLVDPALLAPILSSYYPH
;
A
#
# COMPACT_ATOMS: atom_id res chain seq x y z
N MET A 1 9.50 1.19 -19.55
CA MET A 1 9.16 2.45 -18.86
C MET A 1 9.99 2.59 -17.59
N ARG A 2 10.12 3.80 -17.08
CA ARG A 2 10.65 4.08 -15.75
C ARG A 2 9.47 4.23 -14.78
N ILE A 3 9.40 3.36 -13.81
CA ILE A 3 8.30 3.34 -12.84
C ILE A 3 8.86 3.70 -11.46
N THR A 4 8.28 4.70 -10.82
CA THR A 4 8.61 5.05 -9.45
C THR A 4 7.50 4.58 -8.51
N LEU A 5 7.87 3.75 -7.52
CA LEU A 5 6.95 3.28 -6.49
C LEU A 5 7.02 4.20 -5.26
N LEU A 6 5.87 4.62 -4.76
CA LEU A 6 5.71 5.31 -3.50
C LEU A 6 5.01 4.36 -2.52
N ASN A 7 5.66 4.05 -1.43
CA ASN A 7 5.16 3.06 -0.46
C ASN A 7 5.41 3.51 0.98
N ASN A 8 4.90 2.74 1.94
CA ASN A 8 5.27 2.86 3.34
C ASN A 8 6.26 1.74 3.71
N ARG A 9 7.01 1.88 4.81
CA ARG A 9 7.85 0.80 5.35
C ARG A 9 7.04 -0.05 6.33
N ASP A 10 6.02 -0.73 5.82
CA ASP A 10 5.13 -1.60 6.58
C ASP A 10 4.98 -2.98 5.94
N LEU A 11 4.41 -3.92 6.71
CA LEU A 11 4.20 -5.31 6.27
C LEU A 11 3.39 -5.37 4.98
N ALA A 12 2.33 -4.61 4.88
CA ALA A 12 1.42 -4.66 3.74
C ALA A 12 2.09 -4.11 2.47
N SER A 13 2.86 -3.03 2.58
CA SER A 13 3.69 -2.53 1.47
C SER A 13 4.74 -3.57 1.07
N ASN A 14 5.41 -4.22 2.03
CA ASN A 14 6.40 -5.24 1.72
C ASN A 14 5.77 -6.44 1.00
N VAL A 15 4.58 -6.89 1.43
CA VAL A 15 3.82 -7.96 0.73
C VAL A 15 3.49 -7.56 -0.70
N ALA A 16 2.99 -6.34 -0.91
CA ALA A 16 2.69 -5.83 -2.26
C ALA A 16 3.94 -5.75 -3.14
N LEU A 17 5.04 -5.21 -2.61
CA LEU A 17 6.30 -5.08 -3.35
C LEU A 17 6.91 -6.44 -3.72
N ASN A 18 6.79 -7.46 -2.86
CA ASN A 18 7.20 -8.83 -3.20
C ASN A 18 6.40 -9.44 -4.36
N LEU A 19 5.14 -9.02 -4.53
CA LEU A 19 4.31 -9.46 -5.66
C LEU A 19 4.61 -8.70 -6.95
N LEU A 20 5.06 -7.45 -6.85
CA LEU A 20 5.19 -6.54 -7.98
C LEU A 20 6.60 -6.45 -8.54
N LEU A 21 7.60 -6.20 -7.66
CA LEU A 21 8.95 -5.83 -8.13
C LEU A 21 9.61 -6.89 -9.00
N PRO A 22 9.55 -8.20 -8.69
CA PRO A 22 10.16 -9.22 -9.55
C PRO A 22 9.60 -9.19 -10.98
N GLN A 23 8.29 -9.04 -11.13
CA GLN A 23 7.62 -9.04 -12.42
C GLN A 23 7.85 -7.72 -13.20
N LEU A 24 7.81 -6.58 -12.50
CA LEU A 24 8.02 -5.28 -13.13
C LEU A 24 9.47 -5.09 -13.59
N ALA A 25 10.44 -5.59 -12.83
CA ALA A 25 11.86 -5.45 -13.15
C ALA A 25 12.28 -6.20 -14.44
N GLU A 26 11.48 -7.16 -14.91
CA GLU A 26 11.75 -7.86 -16.18
C GLU A 26 11.70 -6.91 -17.39
N ARG A 27 10.89 -5.85 -17.33
CA ARG A 27 10.60 -4.98 -18.50
C ARG A 27 10.71 -3.49 -18.21
N HIS A 28 10.90 -3.10 -16.93
CA HIS A 28 10.88 -1.71 -16.50
C HIS A 28 12.08 -1.37 -15.64
N GLN A 29 12.49 -0.11 -15.68
CA GLN A 29 13.44 0.45 -14.72
C GLN A 29 12.66 0.94 -13.50
N LEU A 30 13.04 0.47 -12.32
CA LEU A 30 12.28 0.73 -11.10
C LEU A 30 13.08 1.60 -10.14
N SER A 31 12.43 2.59 -9.58
CA SER A 31 12.89 3.35 -8.40
C SER A 31 11.81 3.31 -7.33
N ALA A 32 12.18 3.51 -6.07
CA ALA A 32 11.22 3.52 -4.99
C ALA A 32 11.56 4.54 -3.91
N PHE A 33 10.51 5.20 -3.42
CA PHE A 33 10.57 6.06 -2.24
C PHE A 33 9.58 5.55 -1.19
N TYR A 34 9.91 5.77 0.08
CA TYR A 34 9.02 5.38 1.16
C TYR A 34 8.75 6.54 2.13
N SER A 35 7.54 6.56 2.69
CA SER A 35 7.23 7.30 3.90
C SER A 35 7.32 6.38 5.11
N ASP A 36 7.70 6.93 6.25
CA ASP A 36 7.70 6.22 7.55
C ASP A 36 6.57 6.72 8.47
N GLN A 37 5.68 7.54 7.94
CA GLN A 37 4.54 8.12 8.66
C GLN A 37 3.29 8.12 7.78
N VAL A 38 2.16 7.78 8.39
CA VAL A 38 0.83 7.91 7.80
C VAL A 38 0.04 8.88 8.65
N GLY A 39 -0.19 10.11 8.16
CA GLY A 39 -0.95 11.14 8.87
C GLY A 39 -0.48 11.37 10.32
N THR A 40 -1.38 11.88 11.16
CA THR A 40 -1.19 11.96 12.62
C THR A 40 -1.87 10.77 13.26
N GLN A 41 -1.08 9.83 13.78
CA GLN A 41 -1.61 8.65 14.45
C GLN A 41 -2.18 9.05 15.83
N PRO A 42 -3.40 8.61 16.19
CA PRO A 42 -3.95 8.83 17.52
C PRO A 42 -3.12 8.14 18.61
N ASP A 43 -3.05 8.75 19.77
CA ASP A 43 -2.47 8.13 20.96
C ASP A 43 -3.47 7.11 21.56
N ASP A 44 -3.44 5.89 21.02
CA ASP A 44 -4.28 4.77 21.45
C ASP A 44 -3.45 3.49 21.52
N PRO A 45 -3.45 2.74 22.64
CA PRO A 45 -2.65 1.54 22.83
C PRO A 45 -2.93 0.44 21.79
N SER A 46 -4.16 0.33 21.29
CA SER A 46 -4.54 -0.68 20.28
C SER A 46 -3.93 -0.35 18.92
N LEU A 47 -3.94 0.94 18.56
CA LEU A 47 -3.30 1.42 17.32
C LEU A 47 -1.77 1.35 17.45
N ALA A 48 -1.21 1.63 18.63
CA ALA A 48 0.22 1.44 18.88
C ALA A 48 0.65 -0.03 18.71
N MET A 49 -0.18 -0.99 19.15
CA MET A 49 0.06 -2.42 18.96
C MET A 49 -0.02 -2.79 17.47
N LEU A 50 -1.01 -2.29 16.73
CA LEU A 50 -1.10 -2.48 15.29
C LEU A 50 0.15 -1.95 14.59
N PHE A 51 0.56 -0.71 14.90
CA PHE A 51 1.76 -0.09 14.36
C PHE A 51 3.03 -0.90 14.66
N PHE A 52 3.14 -1.44 15.88
CA PHE A 52 4.26 -2.32 16.23
C PHE A 52 4.35 -3.51 15.27
N PHE A 53 3.24 -4.21 14.99
CA PHE A 53 3.23 -5.35 14.09
C PHE A 53 3.39 -4.98 12.62
N GLU A 54 2.83 -3.85 12.19
CA GLU A 54 2.96 -3.40 10.80
C GLU A 54 4.37 -2.88 10.47
N HIS A 55 5.05 -2.21 11.41
CA HIS A 55 6.31 -1.50 11.16
C HIS A 55 7.48 -2.00 12.02
N THR A 56 7.40 -1.80 13.35
CA THR A 56 8.55 -1.99 14.24
C THR A 56 9.05 -3.42 14.25
N LEU A 57 8.14 -4.38 14.38
CA LEU A 57 8.47 -5.81 14.41
C LEU A 57 9.23 -6.23 13.15
N LEU A 58 8.77 -5.79 11.98
CA LEU A 58 9.42 -6.16 10.72
C LEU A 58 10.73 -5.42 10.50
N ASP A 59 10.63 -4.09 10.42
CA ASP A 59 11.71 -3.26 9.90
C ASP A 59 12.87 -3.12 10.88
N GLN A 60 12.61 -3.16 12.19
CA GLN A 60 13.62 -2.97 13.21
C GLN A 60 14.07 -4.27 13.89
N LEU A 61 13.21 -5.29 13.98
CA LEU A 61 13.51 -6.50 14.74
C LEU A 61 13.74 -7.73 13.87
N LEU A 62 12.93 -7.97 12.83
CA LEU A 62 13.02 -9.18 12.02
C LEU A 62 13.92 -9.02 10.80
N PHE A 63 13.80 -7.95 10.05
CA PHE A 63 14.54 -7.79 8.79
C PHE A 63 16.05 -7.65 8.96
N PRO A 64 16.61 -6.92 9.93
CA PRO A 64 18.06 -6.81 10.09
C PRO A 64 18.78 -8.15 10.28
N PRO A 65 18.34 -9.09 11.17
CA PRO A 65 18.94 -10.41 11.25
C PRO A 65 18.71 -11.25 9.99
N ILE A 66 17.54 -11.20 9.35
CA ILE A 66 17.23 -11.93 8.11
C ILE A 66 18.14 -11.48 6.97
N ASP A 67 18.41 -10.18 6.84
CA ASP A 67 19.30 -9.63 5.81
C ASP A 67 20.75 -10.12 5.91
N ASN A 68 21.16 -10.64 7.06
CA ASN A 68 22.48 -11.20 7.32
C ASN A 68 22.54 -12.73 7.12
N LEU A 69 21.42 -13.39 6.82
CA LEU A 69 21.41 -14.82 6.53
C LEU A 69 22.03 -15.13 5.17
N PRO A 70 22.75 -16.25 5.03
CA PRO A 70 23.39 -16.63 3.75
C PRO A 70 22.38 -17.02 2.67
N GLN A 71 21.20 -17.46 3.07
CA GLN A 71 20.11 -17.84 2.18
C GLN A 71 18.91 -16.92 2.40
N ARG A 72 18.09 -16.76 1.37
CA ARG A 72 16.87 -15.96 1.42
C ARG A 72 15.64 -16.84 1.55
N GLY A 73 14.64 -16.37 2.26
CA GLY A 73 13.32 -16.98 2.27
C GLY A 73 12.54 -16.75 0.97
N ASN A 74 11.30 -17.24 0.92
CA ASN A 74 10.41 -17.07 -0.22
C ASN A 74 9.94 -15.61 -0.38
N ARG A 75 10.00 -14.81 0.68
CA ARG A 75 9.79 -13.36 0.65
C ARG A 75 11.07 -12.62 0.98
N LEU A 76 11.23 -11.48 0.35
CA LEU A 76 12.38 -10.60 0.51
C LEU A 76 12.05 -9.44 1.47
N THR A 77 13.00 -9.10 2.30
CA THR A 77 12.99 -7.86 3.09
C THR A 77 13.02 -6.64 2.18
N PHE A 78 12.85 -5.42 2.71
CA PHE A 78 13.03 -4.20 1.91
C PHE A 78 14.44 -4.08 1.31
N ARG A 79 15.47 -4.52 2.04
CA ARG A 79 16.85 -4.57 1.51
C ARG A 79 16.96 -5.59 0.37
N GLY A 80 16.38 -6.77 0.54
CA GLY A 80 16.36 -7.79 -0.51
C GLY A 80 15.65 -7.32 -1.77
N LEU A 81 14.52 -6.62 -1.61
CA LEU A 81 13.74 -6.03 -2.71
C LEU A 81 14.49 -4.91 -3.46
N SER A 82 15.43 -4.24 -2.80
CA SER A 82 16.25 -3.21 -3.46
C SER A 82 17.10 -3.75 -4.61
N ALA A 83 17.30 -5.07 -4.70
CA ALA A 83 17.98 -5.68 -5.85
C ALA A 83 17.22 -5.53 -7.19
N PHE A 84 15.92 -5.25 -7.15
CA PHE A 84 15.10 -4.98 -8.34
C PHE A 84 15.06 -3.50 -8.72
N LEU A 85 15.66 -2.63 -7.92
CA LEU A 85 15.63 -1.18 -8.11
C LEU A 85 16.94 -0.67 -8.68
N THR A 86 16.89 0.45 -9.38
CA THR A 86 18.08 1.15 -9.90
C THR A 86 18.97 1.73 -8.80
N ALA A 87 18.42 1.97 -7.62
CA ALA A 87 19.10 2.42 -6.41
C ALA A 87 18.33 1.95 -5.16
N PRO A 88 18.93 1.89 -3.97
CA PRO A 88 18.23 1.57 -2.74
C PRO A 88 17.03 2.51 -2.52
N MET A 89 15.96 1.97 -1.89
CA MET A 89 14.79 2.79 -1.55
C MET A 89 15.19 4.00 -0.71
N GLN A 90 14.68 5.16 -1.07
CA GLN A 90 14.97 6.42 -0.40
C GLN A 90 13.76 6.89 0.42
N ARG A 91 14.05 7.52 1.56
CA ARG A 91 13.00 8.12 2.39
C ARG A 91 12.51 9.42 1.76
N LEU A 92 11.17 9.57 1.68
CA LEU A 92 10.52 10.76 1.17
C LEU A 92 9.26 11.06 2.00
N ASN A 93 9.40 11.83 3.08
CA ASN A 93 8.29 12.19 3.97
C ASN A 93 7.59 13.48 3.58
N ASP A 94 8.19 14.27 2.72
CA ASP A 94 7.61 15.51 2.22
C ASP A 94 7.75 15.58 0.68
N PRO A 95 6.85 14.91 -0.06
CA PRO A 95 6.89 14.88 -1.52
C PRO A 95 6.53 16.23 -2.16
N THR A 96 6.00 17.17 -1.37
CA THR A 96 5.53 18.49 -1.84
C THR A 96 6.55 19.59 -1.65
N SER A 97 7.60 19.36 -0.85
CA SER A 97 8.70 20.31 -0.68
C SER A 97 9.55 20.45 -1.94
N PRO A 98 10.29 21.54 -2.10
CA PRO A 98 11.22 21.71 -3.24
C PRO A 98 12.21 20.54 -3.37
N SER A 99 12.72 20.02 -2.26
CA SER A 99 13.63 18.85 -2.25
C SER A 99 12.90 17.55 -2.60
N GLY A 100 11.65 17.37 -2.15
CA GLY A 100 10.84 16.21 -2.49
C GLY A 100 10.50 16.17 -3.98
N ILE A 101 10.06 17.28 -4.53
CA ILE A 101 9.83 17.45 -5.97
C ILE A 101 11.13 17.19 -6.78
N ALA A 102 12.27 17.72 -6.31
CA ALA A 102 13.56 17.46 -6.96
C ALA A 102 13.91 15.96 -6.94
N SER A 103 13.67 15.27 -5.83
CA SER A 103 13.89 13.83 -5.72
C SER A 103 13.01 13.03 -6.69
N LEU A 104 11.73 13.34 -6.78
CA LEU A 104 10.81 12.71 -7.73
C LEU A 104 11.22 12.99 -9.18
N LYS A 105 11.58 14.24 -9.51
CA LYS A 105 12.07 14.60 -10.85
C LYS A 105 13.38 13.89 -11.20
N SER A 106 14.29 13.69 -10.24
CA SER A 106 15.55 13.00 -10.49
C SER A 106 15.38 11.52 -10.83
N ALA A 107 14.34 10.88 -10.30
CA ALA A 107 13.94 9.52 -10.68
C ALA A 107 13.38 9.46 -12.11
N ASN A 108 12.99 10.60 -12.67
CA ASN A 108 12.51 10.78 -14.04
C ASN A 108 11.43 9.73 -14.44
N PRO A 109 10.34 9.58 -13.66
CA PRO A 109 9.35 8.55 -13.89
C PRO A 109 8.50 8.81 -15.12
N ASP A 110 8.20 7.75 -15.88
CA ASP A 110 7.14 7.75 -16.87
C ASP A 110 5.77 7.55 -16.19
N LEU A 111 5.76 6.75 -15.11
CA LEU A 111 4.60 6.43 -14.27
C LEU A 111 5.00 6.44 -12.79
N ILE A 112 4.15 6.97 -11.93
CA ILE A 112 4.24 6.80 -10.48
C ILE A 112 3.16 5.81 -10.02
N VAL A 113 3.51 4.90 -9.12
CA VAL A 113 2.59 3.95 -8.47
C VAL A 113 2.65 4.14 -6.97
N SER A 114 1.54 4.51 -6.38
CA SER A 114 1.37 4.70 -4.93
C SER A 114 0.70 3.46 -4.31
N ILE A 115 1.31 2.90 -3.27
CA ILE A 115 0.76 1.79 -2.48
C ILE A 115 0.99 2.10 -1.00
N ARG A 116 -0.06 2.41 -0.26
CA ARG A 116 0.04 2.76 1.17
C ARG A 116 0.96 3.95 1.49
N TYR A 117 1.32 4.76 0.51
CA TYR A 117 2.14 5.94 0.75
C TYR A 117 1.39 6.94 1.62
N GLY A 118 1.93 7.22 2.79
CA GLY A 118 1.24 7.97 3.85
C GLY A 118 1.22 9.50 3.67
N ARG A 119 1.52 9.99 2.46
CA ARG A 119 1.62 11.43 2.15
C ARG A 119 0.77 11.79 0.96
N ILE A 120 0.17 12.96 1.02
CA ILE A 120 -0.59 13.54 -0.09
C ILE A 120 0.40 14.12 -1.10
N LEU A 121 0.15 13.87 -2.37
CA LEU A 121 0.86 14.50 -3.49
C LEU A 121 0.13 15.79 -3.85
N ASN A 122 0.87 16.88 -4.08
CA ASN A 122 0.31 18.08 -4.68
C ASN A 122 0.37 18.00 -6.21
N GLN A 123 -0.29 18.92 -6.88
CA GLN A 123 -0.35 18.95 -8.34
C GLN A 123 1.05 18.94 -8.98
N SER A 124 2.02 19.65 -8.39
CA SER A 124 3.41 19.66 -8.89
C SER A 124 4.10 18.31 -8.85
N ALA A 125 3.71 17.42 -7.91
CA ALA A 125 4.22 16.04 -7.86
C ALA A 125 3.43 15.12 -8.80
N ILE A 126 2.12 15.31 -8.92
CA ILE A 126 1.22 14.56 -9.80
C ILE A 126 1.58 14.76 -11.27
N ASP A 127 1.98 15.97 -11.66
CA ASP A 127 2.34 16.32 -13.04
C ASP A 127 3.74 15.85 -13.48
N ILE A 128 4.55 15.26 -12.58
CA ILE A 128 5.90 14.80 -12.94
C ILE A 128 5.87 13.66 -13.95
N PRO A 129 5.13 12.54 -13.71
CA PRO A 129 5.08 11.43 -14.64
C PRO A 129 4.10 11.72 -15.79
N HIS A 130 4.55 11.59 -17.05
CA HIS A 130 3.69 11.88 -18.20
C HIS A 130 2.56 10.87 -18.41
N LEU A 131 2.66 9.65 -17.84
CA LEU A 131 1.59 8.66 -17.84
C LEU A 131 0.65 8.80 -16.62
N GLY A 132 0.97 9.66 -15.67
CA GLY A 132 0.16 9.92 -14.48
C GLY A 132 0.57 9.10 -13.24
N VAL A 133 -0.30 9.13 -12.24
CA VAL A 133 -0.09 8.47 -10.94
C VAL A 133 -1.20 7.48 -10.67
N LEU A 134 -0.86 6.21 -10.46
CA LEU A 134 -1.78 5.15 -10.02
C LEU A 134 -1.72 4.98 -8.50
N ASN A 135 -2.86 4.70 -7.88
CA ASN A 135 -2.92 4.30 -6.48
C ASN A 135 -3.66 2.97 -6.31
N LEU A 136 -3.05 2.06 -5.56
CA LEU A 136 -3.70 0.84 -5.09
C LEU A 136 -4.20 1.06 -3.67
N HIS A 137 -5.49 1.31 -3.54
CA HIS A 137 -6.20 1.61 -2.30
C HIS A 137 -6.83 0.34 -1.69
N SER A 138 -6.72 0.18 -0.35
CA SER A 138 -7.23 -1.00 0.37
C SER A 138 -8.70 -0.80 0.82
N GLY A 139 -9.56 -0.38 -0.09
CA GLY A 139 -10.98 -0.12 0.16
C GLY A 139 -11.78 -0.06 -1.13
N LYS A 140 -13.10 -0.19 -1.01
CA LYS A 140 -14.04 -0.02 -2.12
C LYS A 140 -14.34 1.46 -2.35
N LEU A 141 -13.81 2.03 -3.43
CA LEU A 141 -14.14 3.40 -3.81
C LEU A 141 -15.46 3.45 -4.60
N PRO A 142 -16.21 4.55 -4.46
CA PRO A 142 -15.98 5.71 -3.60
C PRO A 142 -16.44 5.55 -2.15
N GLN A 143 -17.04 4.41 -1.75
CA GLN A 143 -17.66 4.22 -0.44
C GLN A 143 -16.68 4.41 0.72
N TYR A 144 -15.46 3.94 0.58
CA TYR A 144 -14.47 3.89 1.65
C TYR A 144 -13.18 4.61 1.23
N ARG A 145 -13.08 5.91 1.49
CA ARG A 145 -11.91 6.76 1.22
C ARG A 145 -11.11 7.02 2.49
N GLY A 146 -9.80 7.19 2.40
CA GLY A 146 -8.93 7.61 3.49
C GLY A 146 -8.23 6.47 4.22
N VAL A 147 -8.14 6.54 5.55
CA VAL A 147 -7.25 5.69 6.35
C VAL A 147 -8.00 4.55 7.02
N MET A 148 -7.37 3.36 7.10
CA MET A 148 -7.91 2.16 7.77
C MET A 148 -9.32 1.78 7.30
N VAL A 149 -9.61 1.95 6.02
CA VAL A 149 -10.97 1.73 5.49
C VAL A 149 -11.40 0.26 5.51
N THR A 150 -10.45 -0.70 5.45
CA THR A 150 -10.74 -2.12 5.72
C THR A 150 -11.31 -2.33 7.13
N PHE A 151 -10.85 -1.55 8.13
CA PHE A 151 -11.45 -1.54 9.48
C PHE A 151 -12.91 -1.08 9.42
N ARG A 152 -13.22 -0.07 8.62
CA ARG A 152 -14.59 0.45 8.47
C ARG A 152 -15.51 -0.58 7.81
N ALA A 153 -15.04 -1.27 6.79
CA ALA A 153 -15.76 -2.34 6.12
C ALA A 153 -16.04 -3.52 7.07
N LEU A 154 -15.04 -3.95 7.83
CA LEU A 154 -15.21 -4.99 8.86
C LEU A 154 -16.23 -4.55 9.95
N LEU A 155 -16.14 -3.31 10.43
CA LEU A 155 -17.07 -2.77 11.44
C LEU A 155 -18.50 -2.64 10.90
N ALA A 156 -18.66 -2.41 9.60
CA ALA A 156 -19.96 -2.40 8.91
C ALA A 156 -20.53 -3.81 8.69
N GLY A 157 -19.71 -4.86 8.83
CA GLY A 157 -20.11 -6.24 8.59
C GLY A 157 -20.11 -6.62 7.11
N ASP A 158 -19.31 -5.95 6.28
CA ASP A 158 -19.25 -6.23 4.85
C ASP A 158 -18.78 -7.67 4.61
N ALA A 159 -19.53 -8.42 3.82
CA ALA A 159 -19.22 -9.81 3.47
C ALA A 159 -18.01 -9.96 2.55
N GLU A 160 -17.65 -8.90 1.86
CA GLU A 160 -16.49 -8.81 0.98
C GLU A 160 -15.67 -7.53 1.27
N LEU A 161 -14.36 -7.67 1.20
CA LEU A 161 -13.41 -6.57 1.28
C LEU A 161 -12.84 -6.31 -0.11
N PHE A 162 -12.46 -5.07 -0.37
CA PHE A 162 -12.07 -4.67 -1.71
C PHE A 162 -10.73 -3.92 -1.71
N SER A 163 -9.98 -4.08 -2.80
CA SER A 163 -8.96 -3.13 -3.23
C SER A 163 -9.43 -2.41 -4.49
N THR A 164 -9.11 -1.13 -4.60
CA THR A 164 -9.42 -0.31 -5.76
C THR A 164 -8.14 0.23 -6.38
N LEU A 165 -7.95 0.00 -7.67
CA LEU A 165 -6.95 0.65 -8.48
C LEU A 165 -7.58 1.88 -9.14
N HIS A 166 -7.00 3.05 -8.90
CA HIS A 166 -7.50 4.31 -9.45
C HIS A 166 -6.38 5.27 -9.79
N TRP A 167 -6.67 6.27 -10.60
CA TRP A 167 -5.78 7.39 -10.85
C TRP A 167 -5.76 8.35 -9.65
N ILE A 168 -4.63 8.99 -9.40
CA ILE A 168 -4.57 10.23 -8.62
C ILE A 168 -4.59 11.36 -9.63
N ASP A 169 -5.78 11.91 -9.87
CA ASP A 169 -5.99 12.97 -10.86
C ASP A 169 -5.71 14.36 -10.28
N ASP A 170 -5.84 14.53 -8.95
CA ASP A 170 -5.62 15.77 -8.23
C ASP A 170 -5.21 15.53 -6.75
N GLU A 171 -5.11 16.57 -5.96
CA GLU A 171 -4.71 16.54 -4.54
C GLU A 171 -5.78 15.97 -3.59
N THR A 172 -6.99 15.66 -4.09
CA THR A 172 -8.07 15.12 -3.27
C THR A 172 -7.90 13.62 -3.03
N ILE A 173 -8.14 13.19 -1.79
CA ILE A 173 -7.81 11.83 -1.37
C ILE A 173 -8.85 10.85 -1.92
N ASP A 174 -8.37 9.84 -2.68
CA ASP A 174 -9.14 8.70 -3.17
C ASP A 174 -10.41 9.07 -3.96
N THR A 175 -10.33 10.09 -4.81
CA THR A 175 -11.45 10.60 -5.63
C THR A 175 -11.26 10.38 -7.12
N GLY A 176 -10.07 10.00 -7.54
CA GLY A 176 -9.73 9.88 -8.95
C GLY A 176 -10.47 8.76 -9.68
N ARG A 177 -10.33 8.73 -11.00
CA ARG A 177 -11.00 7.77 -11.89
C ARG A 177 -10.59 6.33 -11.56
N ILE A 178 -11.59 5.46 -11.36
CA ILE A 178 -11.44 4.06 -10.96
C ILE A 178 -11.18 3.20 -12.21
N ILE A 179 -10.09 2.43 -12.17
CA ILE A 179 -9.71 1.47 -13.21
C ILE A 179 -10.27 0.08 -12.89
N SER A 180 -10.15 -0.36 -11.63
CA SER A 180 -10.55 -1.71 -11.23
C SER A 180 -10.89 -1.77 -9.75
N ILE A 181 -11.88 -2.59 -9.41
CA ILE A 181 -12.26 -2.93 -8.03
C ILE A 181 -12.17 -4.45 -7.90
N GLN A 182 -11.35 -4.94 -6.98
CA GLN A 182 -11.11 -6.36 -6.74
C GLN A 182 -11.63 -6.77 -5.37
N GLY A 183 -12.62 -7.66 -5.34
CA GLY A 183 -13.22 -8.19 -4.11
C GLY A 183 -12.57 -9.47 -3.63
N VAL A 184 -12.54 -9.66 -2.33
CA VAL A 184 -12.21 -10.92 -1.66
C VAL A 184 -13.21 -11.16 -0.52
N PRO A 185 -13.67 -12.40 -0.29
CA PRO A 185 -14.54 -12.68 0.84
C PRO A 185 -13.90 -12.29 2.16
N THR A 186 -14.65 -11.66 3.06
CA THR A 186 -14.19 -11.37 4.42
C THR A 186 -13.90 -12.67 5.14
N ASP A 187 -12.73 -12.76 5.79
CA ASP A 187 -12.43 -13.88 6.67
C ASP A 187 -12.97 -13.54 8.08
N PRO A 188 -14.04 -14.20 8.54
CA PRO A 188 -14.64 -13.91 9.83
C PRO A 188 -13.73 -14.30 11.02
N ASN A 189 -12.77 -15.21 10.79
CA ASN A 189 -11.77 -15.60 11.78
C ASN A 189 -10.49 -14.75 11.72
N GLY A 190 -10.38 -13.93 10.66
CA GLY A 190 -9.25 -13.05 10.45
C GLY A 190 -9.25 -11.84 11.39
N CYS A 191 -8.07 -11.27 11.63
CA CYS A 191 -7.95 -9.93 12.21
C CYS A 191 -7.97 -8.85 11.10
N TYR A 192 -8.02 -7.58 11.50
CA TYR A 192 -7.94 -6.46 10.54
C TYR A 192 -6.71 -6.57 9.64
N LEU A 193 -5.53 -6.77 10.23
CA LEU A 193 -4.27 -6.82 9.46
C LEU A 193 -4.24 -8.00 8.50
N SER A 194 -4.64 -9.22 8.93
CA SER A 194 -4.68 -10.39 8.05
C SER A 194 -5.67 -10.21 6.90
N ASN A 195 -6.86 -9.66 7.15
CA ASN A 195 -7.85 -9.34 6.11
C ASN A 195 -7.32 -8.27 5.13
N THR A 196 -6.62 -7.25 5.62
CA THR A 196 -6.00 -6.24 4.77
C THR A 196 -4.94 -6.86 3.84
N LEU A 197 -4.11 -7.78 4.35
CA LEU A 197 -3.06 -8.44 3.54
C LEU A 197 -3.63 -9.30 2.42
N ARG A 198 -4.83 -9.86 2.58
CA ARG A 198 -5.51 -10.67 1.55
C ARG A 198 -5.96 -9.86 0.32
N LEU A 199 -6.00 -8.53 0.40
CA LEU A 199 -6.36 -7.66 -0.73
C LEU A 199 -5.25 -7.54 -1.79
N TYR A 200 -3.98 -7.71 -1.40
CA TYR A 200 -2.85 -7.43 -2.29
C TYR A 200 -2.69 -8.39 -3.46
N PRO A 201 -2.92 -9.72 -3.35
CA PRO A 201 -2.76 -10.61 -4.50
C PRO A 201 -3.63 -10.22 -5.70
N SER A 202 -4.91 -9.91 -5.48
CA SER A 202 -5.81 -9.47 -6.56
C SER A 202 -5.56 -8.03 -6.98
N GLY A 203 -5.32 -7.12 -6.02
CA GLY A 203 -5.02 -5.72 -6.31
C GLY A 203 -3.72 -5.53 -7.10
N CYS A 204 -2.66 -6.25 -6.71
CA CYS A 204 -1.39 -6.20 -7.44
C CYS A 204 -1.50 -6.77 -8.87
N ARG A 205 -2.33 -7.81 -9.07
CA ARG A 205 -2.60 -8.34 -10.42
C ARG A 205 -3.27 -7.29 -11.29
N ALA A 206 -4.32 -6.63 -10.79
CA ALA A 206 -4.99 -5.55 -11.52
C ALA A 206 -4.04 -4.39 -11.84
N LEU A 207 -3.12 -4.07 -10.92
CA LEU A 207 -2.09 -3.05 -11.16
C LEU A 207 -1.12 -3.48 -12.26
N LEU A 208 -0.65 -4.74 -12.27
CA LEU A 208 0.22 -5.25 -13.33
C LEU A 208 -0.47 -5.23 -14.70
N GLU A 209 -1.76 -5.58 -14.77
CA GLU A 209 -2.57 -5.50 -15.99
C GLU A 209 -2.66 -4.05 -16.49
N ALA A 210 -2.94 -3.08 -15.63
CA ALA A 210 -2.97 -1.67 -15.99
C ALA A 210 -1.60 -1.15 -16.48
N ILE A 211 -0.51 -1.55 -15.82
CA ILE A 211 0.85 -1.20 -16.26
C ILE A 211 1.18 -1.82 -17.63
N ASN A 212 0.76 -3.06 -17.90
CA ASN A 212 0.95 -3.69 -19.20
C ASN A 212 0.16 -2.96 -20.31
N THR A 213 -1.07 -2.51 -20.02
CA THR A 213 -1.87 -1.69 -20.95
C THR A 213 -1.16 -0.38 -21.27
N LEU A 214 -0.64 0.33 -20.27
CA LEU A 214 0.14 1.55 -20.46
C LEU A 214 1.45 1.29 -21.22
N HIS A 215 2.09 0.15 -21.00
CA HIS A 215 3.30 -0.24 -21.72
C HIS A 215 3.02 -0.50 -23.21
N ALA A 216 1.85 -1.01 -23.54
CA ALA A 216 1.36 -1.18 -24.91
C ALA A 216 0.92 0.14 -25.57
N GLN A 217 1.13 1.28 -24.91
CA GLN A 217 0.69 2.62 -25.35
C GLN A 217 -0.84 2.76 -25.44
N GLU A 218 -1.56 1.97 -24.68
CA GLU A 218 -3.01 2.06 -24.50
C GLU A 218 -3.33 2.68 -23.15
N SER A 219 -4.52 3.25 -23.00
CA SER A 219 -4.99 3.79 -21.72
C SER A 219 -5.93 2.80 -21.04
N PRO A 220 -5.71 2.43 -19.78
CA PRO A 220 -6.67 1.64 -19.04
C PRO A 220 -8.03 2.33 -19.02
N VAL A 221 -9.08 1.56 -19.26
CA VAL A 221 -10.45 2.08 -19.13
C VAL A 221 -10.68 2.47 -17.68
N ALA A 222 -11.16 3.68 -17.47
CA ALA A 222 -11.39 4.20 -16.13
C ALA A 222 -12.73 4.96 -16.05
N VAL A 223 -13.40 4.86 -14.93
CA VAL A 223 -14.73 5.45 -14.69
C VAL A 223 -14.63 6.48 -13.57
N THR A 224 -15.16 7.67 -13.82
CA THR A 224 -15.29 8.70 -12.78
C THR A 224 -16.33 8.24 -11.75
N PRO A 225 -16.03 8.26 -10.44
CA PRO A 225 -17.03 7.97 -9.42
C PRO A 225 -18.25 8.91 -9.54
N ASP A 226 -19.45 8.34 -9.38
CA ASP A 226 -20.72 9.07 -9.46
C ASP A 226 -21.11 9.75 -8.13
N SER A 227 -20.38 9.48 -7.06
CA SER A 227 -20.60 10.06 -5.74
C SER A 227 -19.28 10.37 -5.04
N PRO A 228 -19.26 11.33 -4.08
CA PRO A 228 -18.06 11.66 -3.32
C PRO A 228 -17.66 10.57 -2.32
N GLY A 229 -18.56 9.62 -2.01
CA GLY A 229 -18.34 8.59 -1.01
C GLY A 229 -18.11 9.14 0.41
N HIS A 230 -17.51 8.30 1.28
CA HIS A 230 -17.21 8.67 2.66
C HIS A 230 -15.71 8.70 2.90
N TYR A 231 -15.23 9.81 3.47
CA TYR A 231 -13.83 9.95 3.88
C TYR A 231 -13.66 9.58 5.36
N PHE A 232 -12.72 8.69 5.65
CA PHE A 232 -12.40 8.22 6.99
C PHE A 232 -10.97 8.57 7.38
N THR A 233 -10.82 9.05 8.61
CA THR A 233 -9.55 9.16 9.32
C THR A 233 -9.33 7.92 10.17
N PHE A 234 -8.23 7.90 10.96
CA PHE A 234 -8.02 6.87 11.96
C PHE A 234 -9.27 6.68 12.84
N PRO A 235 -9.58 5.43 13.27
CA PRO A 235 -10.70 5.19 14.15
C PRO A 235 -10.49 5.88 15.50
N ASP A 236 -11.54 6.51 16.01
CA ASP A 236 -11.60 7.02 17.37
C ASP A 236 -11.83 5.88 18.37
N ARG A 237 -11.77 6.22 19.67
CA ARG A 237 -11.94 5.24 20.77
C ARG A 237 -13.30 4.54 20.72
N ASP A 238 -14.36 5.23 20.33
CA ASP A 238 -15.71 4.64 20.23
C ASP A 238 -15.79 3.64 19.07
N ALA A 239 -15.21 3.94 17.93
CA ALA A 239 -15.13 3.02 16.80
C ALA A 239 -14.29 1.77 17.16
N LEU A 240 -13.15 1.94 17.84
CA LEU A 240 -12.34 0.83 18.32
C LEU A 240 -13.12 -0.03 19.34
N ALA A 241 -13.81 0.59 20.31
CA ALA A 241 -14.63 -0.12 21.29
C ALA A 241 -15.76 -0.92 20.62
N ARG A 242 -16.41 -0.35 19.59
CA ARG A 242 -17.44 -1.09 18.80
C ARG A 242 -16.82 -2.26 18.04
N PHE A 243 -15.66 -2.08 17.45
CA PHE A 243 -14.93 -3.10 16.70
C PHE A 243 -14.60 -4.32 17.59
N TYR A 244 -14.07 -4.08 18.78
CA TYR A 244 -13.78 -5.16 19.75
C TYR A 244 -15.04 -5.82 20.30
N ARG A 245 -16.12 -5.06 20.58
CA ARG A 245 -17.40 -5.63 21.02
C ARG A 245 -18.06 -6.49 19.93
N ALA A 246 -17.83 -6.20 18.65
CA ALA A 246 -18.25 -7.04 17.54
C ALA A 246 -17.40 -8.31 17.36
N GLY A 247 -16.41 -8.54 18.23
CA GLY A 247 -15.53 -9.71 18.20
C GLY A 247 -14.32 -9.59 17.28
N HIS A 248 -14.13 -8.44 16.63
CA HIS A 248 -12.99 -8.22 15.76
C HIS A 248 -11.71 -7.91 16.55
N ARG A 249 -10.56 -8.13 15.92
CA ARG A 249 -9.21 -7.84 16.43
C ARG A 249 -8.42 -7.05 15.38
N LEU A 250 -7.61 -6.09 15.82
CA LEU A 250 -6.71 -5.37 14.90
C LEU A 250 -5.56 -6.27 14.43
N VAL A 251 -4.99 -7.03 15.35
CA VAL A 251 -3.86 -7.93 15.10
C VAL A 251 -4.10 -9.27 15.80
N ASP A 252 -3.66 -10.33 15.16
CA ASP A 252 -3.51 -11.66 15.75
C ASP A 252 -2.15 -12.23 15.30
N PRO A 253 -1.18 -12.37 16.22
CA PRO A 253 0.15 -12.87 15.87
C PRO A 253 0.15 -14.27 15.23
N ALA A 254 -0.78 -15.15 15.62
CA ALA A 254 -0.88 -16.49 15.06
C ALA A 254 -1.24 -16.47 13.57
N LEU A 255 -2.09 -15.53 13.14
CA LEU A 255 -2.46 -15.35 11.74
C LEU A 255 -1.34 -14.72 10.90
N LEU A 256 -0.40 -14.02 11.52
CA LEU A 256 0.75 -13.42 10.84
C LEU A 256 1.95 -14.37 10.74
N ALA A 257 2.04 -15.37 11.60
CA ALA A 257 3.17 -16.29 11.67
C ALA A 257 3.53 -16.94 10.31
N PRO A 258 2.58 -17.41 9.47
CA PRO A 258 2.90 -17.98 8.17
C PRO A 258 3.53 -16.95 7.20
N ILE A 259 3.11 -15.70 7.27
CA ILE A 259 3.68 -14.63 6.46
C ILE A 259 5.08 -14.29 6.97
N LEU A 260 5.25 -14.15 8.29
CA LEU A 260 6.53 -13.80 8.89
C LEU A 260 7.57 -14.92 8.69
N SER A 261 7.18 -16.19 8.80
CA SER A 261 8.10 -17.32 8.56
C SER A 261 8.57 -17.40 7.12
N SER A 262 7.80 -16.91 6.14
CA SER A 262 8.20 -16.92 4.73
C SER A 262 9.41 -16.04 4.37
N TYR A 263 9.84 -15.17 5.27
CA TYR A 263 11.08 -14.39 5.11
C TYR A 263 12.32 -15.18 5.50
N TYR A 264 12.17 -16.26 6.27
CA TYR A 264 13.29 -17.12 6.65
C TYR A 264 13.55 -18.17 5.58
N PRO A 265 14.81 -18.58 5.37
CA PRO A 265 15.12 -19.72 4.51
C PRO A 265 14.55 -21.01 5.11
N HIS A 266 14.10 -21.91 4.23
CA HIS A 266 13.62 -23.25 4.59
C HIS A 266 14.70 -24.27 4.39
#